data_41e507705453eea48c75a436f98c8fb5
#
_entry.id   41e507705453eea48c75a436f98c8fb5
#
_cell.length_a   1.000
_cell.length_b   1.000
_cell.length_c   1.000
_cell.angle_alpha   90.00
_cell.angle_beta   90.00
_cell.angle_gamma   90.00
#
_symmetry.space_group_name_H-M   'P 1'
#
loop_
_entity.id
_entity.type
_entity.pdbx_description
1 polymer ?
#
loop_
_entity_poly.entity_id
_entity_poly.type
_entity_poly.pdbx_seq_one_letter_code
_entity_poly.pdbx_strand_id
1 'polypeptide(L)'
;MEAEKKAFKITKREIGFVLGIVVFLLVKFLPLAELSSTVELTVGGQTCLALTLATVVFWACGVAQPGFVGLLYCALLVLFKVCVDDTGAASISATVASTFSSWTKATMWLVIGAYLIASAVKESGLGERIAYAFMLKFVRDAKSLIISIFALTFVLSLLIPHPFPRAFLILAVVSVIAESAGYGDDDKGKLGFLVFAAAAPGSMFFLTGDSTLNPLVAQYSAEAGGMSPSFVDWFLYMSVPMLVALLCTLFLGLFLFKPSKELVYDREQIVAKQAALGKLSVKEIRTIVWLVIAIALWLTVSGDYIGWVTLAIGVALAMPIIGEVLTPASWNAVDIKSLMFLTAAMAVGSVGGATGMNAWIADVVLPSSVPENIFLFALLVAALSMIIHMFMGSVMAVLGVCVPAFISFAAGSSVSPLAVALIVFTSINIHYILPFHNLQILIGEGKDAGGYTSKEAMRMGIPLTAVVFVVVLVEAAWFHLFGLM
;
A
#
# COMPACT_ATOMS: atom_id res chain seq x y z
N MET A 1 10.01 -28.52 -45.84
CA MET A 1 9.25 -27.29 -45.43
C MET A 1 8.14 -27.77 -44.51
N GLU A 2 8.48 -28.04 -43.27
CA GLU A 2 7.51 -28.34 -42.19
C GLU A 2 7.17 -27.03 -41.49
N ALA A 3 5.94 -26.55 -41.72
CA ALA A 3 5.39 -25.45 -40.95
C ALA A 3 5.08 -26.00 -39.56
N GLU A 4 5.89 -25.66 -38.52
CA GLU A 4 5.56 -25.88 -37.12
C GLU A 4 4.20 -25.24 -36.83
N LYS A 5 3.20 -26.07 -36.62
CA LYS A 5 1.93 -25.66 -36.00
C LYS A 5 2.25 -25.22 -34.57
N LYS A 6 2.52 -23.91 -34.35
CA LYS A 6 2.48 -23.32 -33.02
C LYS A 6 1.11 -23.61 -32.43
N ALA A 7 1.02 -24.56 -31.50
CA ALA A 7 -0.18 -24.79 -30.73
C ALA A 7 -0.53 -23.45 -30.01
N PHE A 8 -1.70 -22.92 -30.27
CA PHE A 8 -2.22 -21.68 -29.65
C PHE A 8 -2.42 -21.98 -28.17
N LYS A 9 -1.41 -21.71 -27.34
CA LYS A 9 -1.54 -21.81 -25.87
C LYS A 9 -2.27 -20.57 -25.38
N ILE A 10 -3.55 -20.73 -25.05
CA ILE A 10 -4.32 -19.68 -24.37
C ILE A 10 -3.62 -19.34 -23.05
N THR A 11 -3.26 -18.09 -22.89
CA THR A 11 -2.58 -17.58 -21.69
C THR A 11 -3.57 -17.15 -20.63
N LYS A 12 -3.11 -17.05 -19.36
CA LYS A 12 -3.93 -16.50 -18.25
C LYS A 12 -4.50 -15.11 -18.60
N ARG A 13 -3.76 -14.30 -19.38
CA ARG A 13 -4.19 -12.95 -19.81
C ARG A 13 -5.38 -12.99 -20.74
N GLU A 14 -5.35 -13.87 -21.74
CA GLU A 14 -6.44 -14.02 -22.71
C GLU A 14 -7.70 -14.56 -22.05
N ILE A 15 -7.55 -15.54 -21.16
CA ILE A 15 -8.67 -16.04 -20.34
C ILE A 15 -9.25 -14.91 -19.49
N GLY A 16 -8.39 -14.14 -18.80
CA GLY A 16 -8.81 -13.03 -17.95
C GLY A 16 -9.50 -11.92 -18.75
N PHE A 17 -9.05 -11.62 -19.97
CA PHE A 17 -9.68 -10.65 -20.83
C PHE A 17 -11.11 -11.06 -21.22
N VAL A 18 -11.28 -12.30 -21.70
CA VAL A 18 -12.61 -12.84 -22.06
C VAL A 18 -13.50 -12.92 -20.84
N LEU A 19 -12.98 -13.42 -19.71
CA LEU A 19 -13.72 -13.54 -18.46
C LEU A 19 -14.23 -12.17 -17.97
N GLY A 20 -13.39 -11.13 -18.02
CA GLY A 20 -13.78 -9.78 -17.60
C GLY A 20 -14.90 -9.21 -18.49
N ILE A 21 -14.85 -9.44 -19.80
CA ILE A 21 -15.96 -9.06 -20.70
C ILE A 21 -17.24 -9.83 -20.35
N VAL A 22 -17.15 -11.14 -20.12
CA VAL A 22 -18.29 -11.95 -19.72
C VAL A 22 -18.88 -11.46 -18.40
N VAL A 23 -18.04 -11.19 -17.41
CA VAL A 23 -18.47 -10.62 -16.12
C VAL A 23 -19.17 -9.27 -16.32
N PHE A 24 -18.58 -8.38 -17.13
CA PHE A 24 -19.24 -7.11 -17.46
C PHE A 24 -20.65 -7.31 -18.04
N LEU A 25 -20.79 -8.16 -19.07
CA LEU A 25 -22.06 -8.40 -19.73
C LEU A 25 -23.08 -9.05 -18.79
N LEU A 26 -22.67 -10.06 -18.02
CA LEU A 26 -23.54 -10.70 -17.04
C LEU A 26 -24.05 -9.71 -16.01
N VAL A 27 -23.17 -8.98 -15.34
CA VAL A 27 -23.53 -8.02 -14.29
C VAL A 27 -24.37 -6.87 -14.85
N LYS A 28 -24.08 -6.41 -16.07
CA LYS A 28 -24.81 -5.33 -16.72
C LYS A 28 -26.25 -5.68 -17.07
N PHE A 29 -26.51 -6.92 -17.45
CA PHE A 29 -27.82 -7.34 -17.99
C PHE A 29 -28.62 -8.28 -17.08
N LEU A 30 -28.04 -8.80 -15.99
CA LEU A 30 -28.79 -9.55 -14.99
C LEU A 30 -29.72 -8.63 -14.18
N PRO A 31 -30.88 -9.12 -13.72
CA PRO A 31 -31.82 -8.35 -12.89
C PRO A 31 -31.34 -8.22 -11.44
N LEU A 32 -30.17 -7.66 -11.22
CA LEU A 32 -29.54 -7.57 -9.91
C LEU A 32 -30.27 -6.65 -8.94
N ALA A 33 -31.00 -5.67 -9.46
CA ALA A 33 -31.81 -4.76 -8.62
C ALA A 33 -32.82 -5.51 -7.74
N GLU A 34 -33.28 -6.69 -8.17
CA GLU A 34 -34.26 -7.53 -7.43
C GLU A 34 -33.63 -8.25 -6.22
N LEU A 35 -32.30 -8.29 -6.10
CA LEU A 35 -31.60 -8.96 -4.99
C LEU A 35 -31.66 -8.19 -3.67
N SER A 36 -31.92 -6.89 -3.71
CA SER A 36 -32.15 -6.06 -2.53
C SER A 36 -33.56 -5.48 -2.55
N SER A 37 -34.26 -5.57 -1.43
CA SER A 37 -35.55 -4.91 -1.23
C SER A 37 -35.43 -3.57 -0.49
N THR A 38 -34.25 -3.23 0.03
CA THR A 38 -33.98 -2.09 0.89
C THR A 38 -33.16 -1.01 0.20
N VAL A 39 -32.26 -1.39 -0.71
CA VAL A 39 -31.36 -0.48 -1.44
C VAL A 39 -31.58 -0.61 -2.94
N GLU A 40 -31.98 0.46 -3.59
CA GLU A 40 -32.16 0.50 -5.04
C GLU A 40 -30.80 0.54 -5.76
N LEU A 41 -30.57 -0.43 -6.65
CA LEU A 41 -29.42 -0.39 -7.58
C LEU A 41 -29.82 0.39 -8.84
N THR A 42 -29.35 1.61 -8.93
CA THR A 42 -29.59 2.45 -10.11
C THR A 42 -28.96 1.87 -11.37
N VAL A 43 -29.41 2.27 -12.57
CA VAL A 43 -28.81 1.85 -13.85
C VAL A 43 -27.32 2.25 -13.91
N GLY A 44 -26.99 3.45 -13.40
CA GLY A 44 -25.61 3.92 -13.26
C GLY A 44 -24.80 3.06 -12.28
N GLY A 45 -25.41 2.73 -11.12
CA GLY A 45 -24.80 1.86 -10.10
C GLY A 45 -24.52 0.46 -10.62
N GLN A 46 -25.46 -0.14 -11.35
CA GLN A 46 -25.27 -1.46 -11.97
C GLN A 46 -24.18 -1.42 -13.05
N THR A 47 -24.09 -0.34 -13.83
CA THR A 47 -23.02 -0.17 -14.82
C THR A 47 -21.66 0.00 -14.13
N CYS A 48 -21.62 0.80 -13.06
CA CYS A 48 -20.42 0.98 -12.25
C CYS A 48 -19.96 -0.37 -11.66
N LEU A 49 -20.87 -1.16 -11.11
CA LEU A 49 -20.60 -2.50 -10.59
C LEU A 49 -20.03 -3.43 -11.66
N ALA A 50 -20.65 -3.46 -12.83
CA ALA A 50 -20.22 -4.29 -13.96
C ALA A 50 -18.79 -3.92 -14.40
N LEU A 51 -18.50 -2.63 -14.54
CA LEU A 51 -17.18 -2.13 -14.89
C LEU A 51 -16.15 -2.43 -13.79
N THR A 52 -16.53 -2.24 -12.53
CA THR A 52 -15.66 -2.51 -11.38
C THR A 52 -15.26 -3.99 -11.33
N LEU A 53 -16.22 -4.91 -11.40
CA LEU A 53 -15.94 -6.34 -11.36
C LEU A 53 -15.11 -6.81 -12.55
N ALA A 54 -15.38 -6.31 -13.76
CA ALA A 54 -14.56 -6.59 -14.93
C ALA A 54 -13.10 -6.09 -14.75
N THR A 55 -12.95 -4.88 -14.20
CA THR A 55 -11.63 -4.29 -13.88
C THR A 55 -10.87 -5.12 -12.85
N VAL A 56 -11.56 -5.59 -11.81
CA VAL A 56 -11.01 -6.49 -10.79
C VAL A 56 -10.50 -7.79 -11.44
N VAL A 57 -11.28 -8.40 -12.33
CA VAL A 57 -10.85 -9.59 -13.09
C VAL A 57 -9.62 -9.29 -13.93
N PHE A 58 -9.56 -8.13 -14.59
CA PHE A 58 -8.39 -7.72 -15.38
C PHE A 58 -7.15 -7.56 -14.50
N TRP A 59 -7.27 -6.95 -13.33
CA TRP A 59 -6.15 -6.84 -12.37
C TRP A 59 -5.72 -8.21 -11.85
N ALA A 60 -6.65 -9.05 -11.41
CA ALA A 60 -6.36 -10.38 -10.86
C ALA A 60 -5.70 -11.33 -11.87
N CYS A 61 -6.10 -11.25 -13.13
CA CYS A 61 -5.53 -12.04 -14.21
C CYS A 61 -4.28 -11.44 -14.85
N GLY A 62 -3.90 -10.20 -14.46
CA GLY A 62 -2.76 -9.50 -15.06
C GLY A 62 -2.93 -9.26 -16.55
N VAL A 63 -4.15 -8.92 -17.00
CA VAL A 63 -4.49 -8.72 -18.41
C VAL A 63 -3.61 -7.65 -19.05
N ALA A 64 -3.42 -6.55 -18.33
CA ALA A 64 -2.46 -5.51 -18.67
C ALA A 64 -1.86 -4.90 -17.41
N GLN A 65 -0.91 -3.98 -17.59
CA GLN A 65 -0.31 -3.24 -16.49
C GLN A 65 -1.42 -2.48 -15.73
N PRO A 66 -1.47 -2.52 -14.38
CA PRO A 66 -2.60 -2.04 -13.57
C PRO A 66 -3.04 -0.59 -13.84
N GLY A 67 -2.10 0.31 -14.13
CA GLY A 67 -2.42 1.70 -14.47
C GLY A 67 -3.17 1.85 -15.79
N PHE A 68 -2.87 1.04 -16.82
CA PHE A 68 -3.64 1.03 -18.07
C PHE A 68 -5.05 0.50 -17.87
N VAL A 69 -5.19 -0.59 -17.09
CA VAL A 69 -6.53 -1.13 -16.75
C VAL A 69 -7.33 -0.08 -15.97
N GLY A 70 -6.68 0.62 -15.03
CA GLY A 70 -7.30 1.71 -14.28
C GLY A 70 -7.76 2.87 -15.15
N LEU A 71 -6.92 3.32 -16.10
CA LEU A 71 -7.31 4.36 -17.05
C LEU A 71 -8.47 3.93 -17.94
N LEU A 72 -8.48 2.67 -18.40
CA LEU A 72 -9.60 2.12 -19.16
C LEU A 72 -10.89 2.16 -18.33
N TYR A 73 -10.82 1.75 -17.06
CA TYR A 73 -11.95 1.83 -16.14
C TYR A 73 -12.49 3.26 -16.02
N CYS A 74 -11.63 4.24 -15.72
CA CYS A 74 -12.02 5.65 -15.63
C CYS A 74 -12.66 6.16 -16.93
N ALA A 75 -12.07 5.82 -18.07
CA ALA A 75 -12.62 6.21 -19.38
C ALA A 75 -14.00 5.59 -19.63
N LEU A 76 -14.18 4.30 -19.30
CA LEU A 76 -15.46 3.63 -19.48
C LEU A 76 -16.54 4.20 -18.54
N LEU A 77 -16.23 4.52 -17.28
CA LEU A 77 -17.17 5.21 -16.39
C LEU A 77 -17.72 6.48 -17.03
N VAL A 78 -16.82 7.31 -17.59
CA VAL A 78 -17.20 8.58 -18.26
C VAL A 78 -17.99 8.34 -19.54
N LEU A 79 -17.59 7.39 -20.36
CA LEU A 79 -18.30 7.06 -21.61
C LEU A 79 -19.71 6.53 -21.35
N PHE A 80 -19.92 5.76 -20.30
CA PHE A 80 -21.23 5.26 -19.89
C PHE A 80 -22.04 6.28 -19.07
N LYS A 81 -21.47 7.45 -18.71
CA LYS A 81 -22.14 8.51 -17.93
C LYS A 81 -22.82 7.96 -16.67
N VAL A 82 -22.06 7.21 -15.87
CA VAL A 82 -22.65 6.43 -14.75
C VAL A 82 -23.23 7.30 -13.62
N CYS A 83 -22.76 8.53 -13.46
CA CYS A 83 -23.32 9.48 -12.49
C CYS A 83 -24.37 10.39 -13.14
N VAL A 84 -25.29 10.86 -12.30
CA VAL A 84 -26.34 11.81 -12.68
C VAL A 84 -25.98 13.22 -12.18
N ASP A 85 -26.52 14.24 -12.82
CA ASP A 85 -26.45 15.63 -12.37
C ASP A 85 -27.60 15.97 -11.41
N ASP A 86 -27.68 17.22 -10.99
CA ASP A 86 -28.70 17.73 -10.06
C ASP A 86 -30.14 17.60 -10.59
N THR A 87 -30.30 17.35 -11.89
CA THR A 87 -31.62 17.10 -12.53
C THR A 87 -31.98 15.62 -12.58
N GLY A 88 -31.06 14.73 -12.16
CA GLY A 88 -31.20 13.28 -12.28
C GLY A 88 -30.85 12.72 -13.65
N ALA A 89 -30.33 13.53 -14.57
CA ALA A 89 -29.92 13.08 -15.90
C ALA A 89 -28.48 12.56 -15.92
N ALA A 90 -28.23 11.49 -16.69
CA ALA A 90 -26.89 10.91 -16.86
C ALA A 90 -25.92 11.96 -17.45
N SER A 91 -24.85 12.28 -16.75
CA SER A 91 -23.99 13.43 -17.00
C SER A 91 -22.53 13.06 -17.13
N ILE A 92 -21.88 13.52 -18.21
CA ILE A 92 -20.41 13.40 -18.37
C ILE A 92 -19.72 14.23 -17.28
N SER A 93 -20.17 15.47 -17.06
CA SER A 93 -19.54 16.38 -16.10
C SER A 93 -19.57 15.81 -14.69
N ALA A 94 -20.73 15.33 -14.23
CA ALA A 94 -20.87 14.70 -12.93
C ALA A 94 -19.99 13.44 -12.79
N THR A 95 -19.93 12.62 -13.85
CA THR A 95 -19.10 11.41 -13.84
C THR A 95 -17.61 11.75 -13.83
N VAL A 96 -17.14 12.74 -14.59
CA VAL A 96 -15.75 13.22 -14.58
C VAL A 96 -15.40 13.77 -13.19
N ALA A 97 -16.26 14.61 -12.61
CA ALA A 97 -16.03 15.18 -11.29
C ALA A 97 -15.87 14.10 -10.22
N SER A 98 -16.72 13.07 -10.24
CA SER A 98 -16.64 11.95 -9.31
C SER A 98 -15.43 11.05 -9.58
N THR A 99 -15.16 10.69 -10.85
CA THR A 99 -14.06 9.78 -11.23
C THR A 99 -12.69 10.35 -10.89
N PHE A 100 -12.48 11.65 -11.08
CA PHE A 100 -11.19 12.32 -10.82
C PHE A 100 -11.18 13.17 -9.55
N SER A 101 -12.13 12.97 -8.65
CA SER A 101 -12.24 13.70 -7.37
C SER A 101 -10.96 13.64 -6.54
N SER A 102 -10.20 12.54 -6.61
CA SER A 102 -8.93 12.37 -5.92
C SER A 102 -7.87 13.42 -6.27
N TRP A 103 -7.89 13.96 -7.49
CA TRP A 103 -6.94 14.98 -7.94
C TRP A 103 -7.21 16.38 -7.36
N THR A 104 -8.38 16.60 -6.81
CA THR A 104 -8.73 17.83 -6.09
C THR A 104 -8.49 17.71 -4.58
N LYS A 105 -8.04 16.54 -4.10
CA LYS A 105 -7.77 16.26 -2.69
C LYS A 105 -6.26 16.20 -2.41
N ALA A 106 -5.88 16.32 -1.16
CA ALA A 106 -4.49 16.30 -0.71
C ALA A 106 -3.73 15.01 -1.07
N THR A 107 -4.45 13.88 -1.18
CA THR A 107 -3.90 12.54 -1.33
C THR A 107 -2.98 12.38 -2.55
N MET A 108 -3.41 12.79 -3.75
CA MET A 108 -2.59 12.64 -4.96
C MET A 108 -1.31 13.48 -4.87
N TRP A 109 -1.40 14.66 -4.29
CA TRP A 109 -0.27 15.58 -4.11
C TRP A 109 0.69 15.10 -3.03
N LEU A 110 0.18 14.43 -1.99
CA LEU A 110 1.02 13.74 -1.01
C LEU A 110 1.86 12.67 -1.68
N VAL A 111 1.28 11.84 -2.54
CA VAL A 111 1.98 10.78 -3.26
C VAL A 111 3.10 11.37 -4.13
N ILE A 112 2.81 12.39 -4.93
CA ILE A 112 3.79 13.03 -5.81
C ILE A 112 4.93 13.65 -4.98
N GLY A 113 4.59 14.43 -3.95
CA GLY A 113 5.58 15.07 -3.08
C GLY A 113 6.47 14.04 -2.35
N ALA A 114 5.87 12.94 -1.90
CA ALA A 114 6.58 11.85 -1.25
C ALA A 114 7.58 11.13 -2.18
N TYR A 115 7.24 10.91 -3.45
CA TYR A 115 8.18 10.39 -4.45
C TYR A 115 9.37 11.34 -4.64
N LEU A 116 9.13 12.65 -4.69
CA LEU A 116 10.21 13.65 -4.80
C LEU A 116 11.10 13.67 -3.56
N ILE A 117 10.54 13.63 -2.35
CA ILE A 117 11.31 13.55 -1.11
C ILE A 117 12.14 12.26 -1.06
N ALA A 118 11.54 11.11 -1.40
CA ALA A 118 12.25 9.83 -1.45
C ALA A 118 13.41 9.85 -2.46
N SER A 119 13.19 10.48 -3.62
CA SER A 119 14.24 10.70 -4.63
C SER A 119 15.37 11.57 -4.09
N ALA A 120 15.05 12.64 -3.36
CA ALA A 120 16.06 13.50 -2.76
C ALA A 120 16.92 12.77 -1.72
N VAL A 121 16.32 11.95 -0.86
CA VAL A 121 17.06 11.11 0.10
C VAL A 121 17.99 10.13 -0.61
N LYS A 122 17.54 9.54 -1.73
CA LYS A 122 18.35 8.64 -2.56
C LYS A 122 19.47 9.40 -3.29
N GLU A 123 19.15 10.47 -4.01
CA GLU A 123 20.09 11.21 -4.85
C GLU A 123 21.15 11.97 -4.04
N SER A 124 20.83 12.36 -2.80
CA SER A 124 21.80 12.96 -1.89
C SER A 124 22.80 11.97 -1.30
N GLY A 125 22.47 10.66 -1.26
CA GLY A 125 23.24 9.63 -0.56
C GLY A 125 22.96 9.54 0.94
N LEU A 126 22.07 10.40 1.47
CA LEU A 126 21.76 10.45 2.90
C LEU A 126 21.25 9.12 3.45
N GLY A 127 20.36 8.45 2.70
CA GLY A 127 19.80 7.17 3.10
C GLY A 127 20.87 6.10 3.29
N GLU A 128 21.82 5.99 2.38
CA GLU A 128 22.93 5.04 2.45
C GLU A 128 23.83 5.32 3.66
N ARG A 129 24.16 6.58 3.91
CA ARG A 129 24.93 6.99 5.11
C ARG A 129 24.23 6.59 6.40
N ILE A 130 22.92 6.83 6.53
CA ILE A 130 22.14 6.45 7.71
C ILE A 130 22.16 4.93 7.88
N ALA A 131 21.96 4.17 6.80
CA ALA A 131 21.92 2.72 6.84
C ALA A 131 23.28 2.12 7.28
N TYR A 132 24.40 2.57 6.70
CA TYR A 132 25.72 2.12 7.17
C TYR A 132 26.00 2.49 8.62
N ALA A 133 25.71 3.73 9.04
CA ALA A 133 25.93 4.17 10.41
C ALA A 133 25.11 3.33 11.40
N PHE A 134 23.85 3.03 11.07
CA PHE A 134 22.98 2.21 11.88
C PHE A 134 23.50 0.77 12.00
N MET A 135 23.82 0.14 10.87
CA MET A 135 24.30 -1.25 10.84
C MET A 135 25.63 -1.40 11.59
N LEU A 136 26.58 -0.51 11.38
CA LEU A 136 27.87 -0.51 12.10
C LEU A 136 27.70 -0.38 13.62
N LYS A 137 26.68 0.33 14.07
CA LYS A 137 26.43 0.53 15.50
C LYS A 137 25.77 -0.66 16.16
N PHE A 138 24.84 -1.32 15.47
CA PHE A 138 23.93 -2.28 16.09
C PHE A 138 24.17 -3.74 15.69
N VAL A 139 24.77 -4.02 14.51
CA VAL A 139 25.01 -5.38 14.04
C VAL A 139 26.28 -5.96 14.67
N ARG A 140 26.12 -7.11 15.32
CA ARG A 140 27.21 -7.89 15.96
C ARG A 140 27.19 -9.36 15.53
N ASP A 141 25.99 -9.91 15.31
CA ASP A 141 25.72 -11.29 14.96
C ASP A 141 24.49 -11.38 14.04
N ALA A 142 24.12 -12.57 13.59
CA ALA A 142 22.98 -12.79 12.70
C ALA A 142 21.65 -12.35 13.33
N LYS A 143 21.48 -12.50 14.65
CA LYS A 143 20.27 -12.08 15.35
C LYS A 143 20.15 -10.56 15.37
N SER A 144 21.22 -9.86 15.75
CA SER A 144 21.25 -8.40 15.74
C SER A 144 21.14 -7.81 14.35
N LEU A 145 21.63 -8.49 13.30
CA LEU A 145 21.41 -8.10 11.91
C LEU A 145 19.91 -8.13 11.58
N ILE A 146 19.22 -9.24 11.88
CA ILE A 146 17.76 -9.33 11.65
C ILE A 146 17.02 -8.26 12.43
N ILE A 147 17.30 -8.08 13.72
CA ILE A 147 16.68 -7.02 14.53
C ILE A 147 16.97 -5.63 13.92
N SER A 148 18.19 -5.39 13.43
CA SER A 148 18.57 -4.12 12.81
C SER A 148 17.83 -3.86 11.52
N ILE A 149 17.50 -4.88 10.72
CA ILE A 149 16.66 -4.74 9.51
C ILE A 149 15.29 -4.14 9.90
N PHE A 150 14.62 -4.71 10.89
CA PHE A 150 13.31 -4.26 11.34
C PHE A 150 13.36 -2.86 12.00
N ALA A 151 14.33 -2.62 12.86
CA ALA A 151 14.51 -1.33 13.51
C ALA A 151 14.85 -0.22 12.51
N LEU A 152 15.74 -0.50 11.54
CA LEU A 152 16.08 0.46 10.49
C LEU A 152 14.89 0.72 9.56
N THR A 153 14.08 -0.30 9.27
CA THR A 153 12.84 -0.12 8.50
C THR A 153 11.90 0.86 9.19
N PHE A 154 11.71 0.74 10.51
CA PHE A 154 10.91 1.69 11.30
C PHE A 154 11.50 3.11 11.23
N VAL A 155 12.79 3.27 11.50
CA VAL A 155 13.45 4.61 11.48
C VAL A 155 13.34 5.25 10.09
N LEU A 156 13.64 4.49 9.05
CA LEU A 156 13.61 5.02 7.69
C LEU A 156 12.18 5.23 7.16
N SER A 157 11.15 4.64 7.77
CA SER A 157 9.76 4.90 7.37
C SER A 157 9.31 6.34 7.66
N LEU A 158 9.95 7.01 8.61
CA LEU A 158 9.76 8.43 8.87
C LEU A 158 10.47 9.32 7.82
N LEU A 159 11.63 8.88 7.33
CA LEU A 159 12.52 9.68 6.49
C LEU A 159 12.32 9.46 4.99
N ILE A 160 11.96 8.23 4.61
CA ILE A 160 11.76 7.82 3.22
C ILE A 160 10.29 7.43 3.05
N PRO A 161 9.45 8.34 2.54
CA PRO A 161 7.99 8.16 2.52
C PRO A 161 7.50 7.21 1.40
N HIS A 162 8.27 6.17 1.10
CA HIS A 162 7.89 5.11 0.18
C HIS A 162 8.60 3.80 0.54
N PRO A 163 7.88 2.65 0.62
CA PRO A 163 8.46 1.40 1.09
C PRO A 163 9.54 0.82 0.17
N PHE A 164 9.42 0.97 -1.16
CA PHE A 164 10.33 0.33 -2.11
C PHE A 164 11.76 0.91 -2.07
N PRO A 165 11.97 2.23 -2.24
CA PRO A 165 13.32 2.80 -2.12
C PRO A 165 13.96 2.47 -0.77
N ARG A 166 13.18 2.46 0.30
CA ARG A 166 13.64 2.12 1.66
C ARG A 166 14.09 0.65 1.75
N ALA A 167 13.28 -0.28 1.24
CA ALA A 167 13.62 -1.70 1.26
C ALA A 167 14.89 -1.99 0.42
N PHE A 168 14.99 -1.46 -0.78
CA PHE A 168 16.20 -1.62 -1.61
C PHE A 168 17.44 -0.98 -1.00
N LEU A 169 17.31 0.14 -0.31
CA LEU A 169 18.41 0.75 0.43
C LEU A 169 18.92 -0.16 1.55
N ILE A 170 18.02 -0.70 2.37
CA ILE A 170 18.37 -1.62 3.46
C ILE A 170 18.99 -2.89 2.86
N LEU A 171 18.39 -3.42 1.80
CA LEU A 171 18.88 -4.61 1.10
C LEU A 171 20.32 -4.42 0.61
N ALA A 172 20.65 -3.28 0.01
CA ALA A 172 21.99 -2.99 -0.47
C ALA A 172 23.05 -3.10 0.64
N VAL A 173 22.77 -2.55 1.83
CA VAL A 173 23.69 -2.62 2.97
C VAL A 173 23.74 -4.02 3.58
N VAL A 174 22.58 -4.69 3.70
CA VAL A 174 22.49 -6.08 4.20
C VAL A 174 23.25 -7.03 3.27
N SER A 175 23.17 -6.83 1.95
CA SER A 175 23.90 -7.64 0.96
C SER A 175 25.41 -7.52 1.12
N VAL A 176 25.92 -6.30 1.34
CA VAL A 176 27.36 -6.09 1.61
C VAL A 176 27.81 -6.85 2.87
N ILE A 177 27.03 -6.80 3.94
CA ILE A 177 27.34 -7.53 5.18
C ILE A 177 27.30 -9.05 4.93
N ALA A 178 26.27 -9.55 4.25
CA ALA A 178 26.10 -10.95 3.94
C ALA A 178 27.21 -11.48 3.02
N GLU A 179 27.64 -10.69 2.05
CA GLU A 179 28.76 -11.02 1.16
C GLU A 179 30.09 -11.08 1.92
N SER A 180 30.37 -10.07 2.75
CA SER A 180 31.54 -10.01 3.61
C SER A 180 31.60 -11.21 4.56
N ALA A 181 30.46 -11.70 5.04
CA ALA A 181 30.36 -12.89 5.87
C ALA A 181 30.44 -14.21 5.11
N GLY A 182 30.56 -14.19 3.79
CA GLY A 182 30.60 -15.39 2.94
C GLY A 182 29.30 -16.22 2.97
N TYR A 183 28.15 -15.56 3.10
CA TYR A 183 26.85 -16.22 3.03
C TYR A 183 26.54 -16.68 1.61
N GLY A 184 26.02 -17.90 1.50
CA GLY A 184 25.50 -18.43 0.23
C GLY A 184 24.14 -17.85 -0.15
N ASP A 185 23.69 -18.18 -1.37
CA ASP A 185 22.45 -17.63 -1.96
C ASP A 185 21.22 -17.89 -1.09
N ASP A 186 21.11 -19.04 -0.41
CA ASP A 186 19.99 -19.36 0.49
C ASP A 186 19.93 -18.40 1.70
N ASP A 187 21.05 -18.14 2.37
CA ASP A 187 21.09 -17.23 3.51
C ASP A 187 20.93 -15.76 3.08
N LYS A 188 21.48 -15.38 1.91
CA LYS A 188 21.23 -14.06 1.32
C LYS A 188 19.74 -13.89 0.99
N GLY A 189 19.10 -14.89 0.41
CA GLY A 189 17.66 -14.88 0.12
C GLY A 189 16.80 -14.77 1.37
N LYS A 190 17.14 -15.45 2.46
CA LYS A 190 16.44 -15.31 3.76
C LYS A 190 16.52 -13.89 4.29
N LEU A 191 17.71 -13.28 4.28
CA LEU A 191 17.90 -11.90 4.75
C LEU A 191 17.19 -10.90 3.81
N GLY A 192 17.29 -11.09 2.50
CA GLY A 192 16.57 -10.29 1.53
C GLY A 192 15.06 -10.35 1.73
N PHE A 193 14.51 -11.57 1.95
CA PHE A 193 13.09 -11.71 2.27
C PHE A 193 12.69 -10.91 3.52
N LEU A 194 13.48 -10.98 4.60
CA LEU A 194 13.19 -10.27 5.84
C LEU A 194 13.18 -8.74 5.68
N VAL A 195 13.99 -8.18 4.76
CA VAL A 195 13.95 -6.77 4.44
C VAL A 195 12.58 -6.36 3.88
N PHE A 196 12.05 -7.13 2.94
CA PHE A 196 10.75 -6.84 2.34
C PHE A 196 9.58 -7.21 3.27
N ALA A 197 9.71 -8.27 4.07
CA ALA A 197 8.73 -8.65 5.08
C ALA A 197 8.57 -7.58 6.17
N ALA A 198 9.68 -6.95 6.60
CA ALA A 198 9.64 -5.84 7.54
C ALA A 198 8.99 -4.57 6.95
N ALA A 199 9.10 -4.38 5.63
CA ALA A 199 8.57 -3.20 4.97
C ALA A 199 7.03 -3.09 5.07
N ALA A 200 6.30 -4.20 5.05
CA ALA A 200 4.83 -4.21 5.12
C ALA A 200 4.30 -3.56 6.43
N PRO A 201 4.54 -4.09 7.64
CA PRO A 201 4.12 -3.43 8.86
C PRO A 201 4.86 -2.12 9.10
N GLY A 202 6.15 -2.03 8.72
CA GLY A 202 6.97 -0.84 8.90
C GLY A 202 6.49 0.39 8.13
N SER A 203 5.78 0.20 7.02
CA SER A 203 5.25 1.30 6.22
C SER A 203 3.97 1.92 6.79
N MET A 204 3.29 1.25 7.70
CA MET A 204 1.99 1.67 8.23
C MET A 204 2.07 2.55 9.48
N PHE A 205 3.24 2.69 10.13
CA PHE A 205 3.40 3.49 11.35
C PHE A 205 3.11 4.97 11.14
N PHE A 206 3.56 5.54 10.03
CA PHE A 206 3.42 6.96 9.74
C PHE A 206 2.55 7.14 8.49
N LEU A 207 1.72 8.17 8.48
CA LEU A 207 0.86 8.47 7.33
C LEU A 207 1.67 8.59 6.02
N THR A 208 2.86 9.14 6.12
CA THR A 208 3.81 9.24 5.00
C THR A 208 4.65 7.99 4.77
N GLY A 209 4.60 6.97 5.64
CA GLY A 209 5.45 5.78 5.57
C GLY A 209 5.17 4.87 4.36
N ASP A 210 3.93 4.84 3.89
CA ASP A 210 3.55 4.38 2.56
C ASP A 210 2.74 5.49 1.89
N SER A 211 3.40 6.25 1.04
CA SER A 211 2.81 7.41 0.39
C SER A 211 1.66 7.09 -0.57
N THR A 212 1.40 5.82 -0.83
CA THR A 212 0.33 5.38 -1.74
C THR A 212 -0.86 4.80 -0.98
N LEU A 213 -0.61 3.84 -0.10
CA LEU A 213 -1.70 3.10 0.57
C LEU A 213 -2.26 3.86 1.78
N ASN A 214 -1.40 4.43 2.63
CA ASN A 214 -1.87 5.12 3.82
C ASN A 214 -2.78 6.33 3.51
N PRO A 215 -2.41 7.22 2.56
CA PRO A 215 -3.29 8.31 2.17
C PRO A 215 -4.58 7.85 1.47
N LEU A 216 -4.55 6.74 0.74
CA LEU A 216 -5.74 6.14 0.15
C LEU A 216 -6.75 5.73 1.23
N VAL A 217 -6.27 5.07 2.28
CA VAL A 217 -7.11 4.63 3.43
C VAL A 217 -7.69 5.85 4.16
N ALA A 218 -6.88 6.86 4.42
CA ALA A 218 -7.32 8.12 5.04
C ALA A 218 -8.40 8.82 4.19
N GLN A 219 -8.22 8.81 2.86
CA GLN A 219 -9.16 9.42 1.92
C GLN A 219 -10.53 8.73 1.91
N TYR A 220 -10.58 7.39 1.97
CA TYR A 220 -11.86 6.67 2.07
C TYR A 220 -12.65 7.05 3.32
N SER A 221 -11.96 7.23 4.45
CA SER A 221 -12.61 7.74 5.67
C SER A 221 -13.21 9.13 5.46
N ALA A 222 -12.43 10.05 4.90
CA ALA A 222 -12.87 11.41 4.66
C ALA A 222 -14.04 11.51 3.65
N GLU A 223 -14.02 10.70 2.59
CA GLU A 223 -15.10 10.62 1.59
C GLU A 223 -16.41 10.09 2.17
N ALA A 224 -16.33 9.26 3.19
CA ALA A 224 -17.49 8.74 3.91
C ALA A 224 -17.98 9.67 5.05
N GLY A 225 -17.50 10.89 5.10
CA GLY A 225 -17.84 11.87 6.16
C GLY A 225 -17.15 11.60 7.49
N GLY A 226 -16.16 10.68 7.53
CA GLY A 226 -15.30 10.46 8.68
C GLY A 226 -14.16 11.48 8.76
N MET A 227 -13.28 11.30 9.74
CA MET A 227 -12.14 12.20 9.90
C MET A 227 -11.08 11.97 8.82
N SER A 228 -10.40 13.07 8.42
CA SER A 228 -9.14 13.05 7.69
C SER A 228 -8.00 13.07 8.73
N PRO A 229 -7.34 11.94 9.03
CA PRO A 229 -6.37 11.87 10.11
C PRO A 229 -5.17 12.76 9.81
N SER A 230 -4.72 13.53 10.79
CA SER A 230 -3.43 14.20 10.75
C SER A 230 -2.29 13.19 10.84
N PHE A 231 -1.05 13.63 10.64
CA PHE A 231 0.12 12.78 10.83
C PHE A 231 0.21 12.21 12.26
N VAL A 232 -0.16 13.02 13.26
CA VAL A 232 -0.15 12.62 14.67
C VAL A 232 -1.28 11.64 14.96
N ASP A 233 -2.50 11.91 14.48
CA ASP A 233 -3.64 10.99 14.65
C ASP A 233 -3.33 9.62 14.05
N TRP A 234 -2.81 9.59 12.82
CA TRP A 234 -2.39 8.34 12.17
C TRP A 234 -1.38 7.57 13.02
N PHE A 235 -0.32 8.24 13.49
CA PHE A 235 0.69 7.59 14.33
C PHE A 235 0.09 7.09 15.64
N LEU A 236 -0.77 7.86 16.29
CA LEU A 236 -1.43 7.43 17.53
C LEU A 236 -2.27 6.17 17.30
N TYR A 237 -3.07 6.13 16.24
CA TYR A 237 -3.94 4.99 15.97
C TYR A 237 -3.14 3.75 15.53
N MET A 238 -2.13 3.92 14.69
CA MET A 238 -1.40 2.80 14.10
C MET A 238 -0.16 2.36 14.88
N SER A 239 0.34 3.17 15.85
CA SER A 239 1.59 2.87 16.58
C SER A 239 1.57 1.53 17.29
N VAL A 240 0.56 1.25 18.10
CA VAL A 240 0.48 0.02 18.90
C VAL A 240 0.14 -1.19 18.04
N PRO A 241 -0.88 -1.19 17.18
CA PRO A 241 -1.16 -2.31 16.31
C PRO A 241 0.04 -2.69 15.42
N MET A 242 0.69 -1.69 14.82
CA MET A 242 1.82 -1.93 13.94
C MET A 242 3.10 -2.35 14.69
N LEU A 243 3.27 -1.90 15.93
CA LEU A 243 4.35 -2.41 16.79
C LEU A 243 4.16 -3.91 17.06
N VAL A 244 2.94 -4.34 17.36
CA VAL A 244 2.61 -5.77 17.53
C VAL A 244 2.86 -6.53 16.22
N ALA A 245 2.39 -6.02 15.08
CA ALA A 245 2.61 -6.63 13.78
C ALA A 245 4.10 -6.76 13.44
N LEU A 246 4.87 -5.68 13.65
CA LEU A 246 6.32 -5.65 13.40
C LEU A 246 7.08 -6.64 14.29
N LEU A 247 6.76 -6.67 15.59
CA LEU A 247 7.38 -7.60 16.54
C LEU A 247 7.02 -9.06 16.23
N CYS A 248 5.75 -9.37 15.94
CA CYS A 248 5.35 -10.72 15.53
C CYS A 248 6.08 -11.16 14.26
N THR A 249 6.17 -10.28 13.25
CA THR A 249 6.91 -10.57 12.01
C THR A 249 8.40 -10.76 12.30
N LEU A 250 9.00 -9.94 13.17
CA LEU A 250 10.39 -10.10 13.62
C LEU A 250 10.61 -11.44 14.33
N PHE A 251 9.74 -11.83 15.27
CA PHE A 251 9.86 -13.10 15.97
C PHE A 251 9.75 -14.29 15.02
N LEU A 252 8.78 -14.26 14.11
CA LEU A 252 8.69 -15.26 13.04
C LEU A 252 9.95 -15.28 12.18
N GLY A 253 10.48 -14.10 11.84
CA GLY A 253 11.72 -13.94 11.08
C GLY A 253 12.92 -14.59 11.78
N LEU A 254 13.11 -14.31 13.07
CA LEU A 254 14.19 -14.89 13.89
C LEU A 254 14.08 -16.42 14.02
N PHE A 255 12.86 -16.95 14.02
CA PHE A 255 12.62 -18.39 14.16
C PHE A 255 12.71 -19.13 12.81
N LEU A 256 12.07 -18.58 11.75
CA LEU A 256 11.94 -19.27 10.47
C LEU A 256 13.12 -19.03 9.52
N PHE A 257 13.79 -17.87 9.60
CA PHE A 257 14.78 -17.42 8.62
C PHE A 257 16.17 -17.19 9.21
N LYS A 258 16.51 -17.93 10.26
CA LYS A 258 17.86 -17.91 10.81
C LYS A 258 18.86 -18.35 9.74
N PRO A 259 19.95 -17.59 9.49
CA PRO A 259 21.04 -18.02 8.65
C PRO A 259 21.68 -19.33 9.14
N SER A 260 22.19 -20.14 8.19
CA SER A 260 22.77 -21.44 8.47
C SER A 260 24.15 -21.36 9.16
N LYS A 261 24.85 -20.23 8.98
CA LYS A 261 26.18 -19.97 9.55
C LYS A 261 26.14 -18.79 10.51
N GLU A 262 27.06 -18.74 11.45
CA GLU A 262 27.29 -17.57 12.28
C GLU A 262 27.72 -16.38 11.40
N LEU A 263 27.28 -15.18 11.78
CA LEU A 263 27.67 -13.95 11.09
C LEU A 263 29.07 -13.54 11.58
N VAL A 264 30.08 -13.87 10.80
CA VAL A 264 31.43 -13.34 10.96
C VAL A 264 31.73 -12.52 9.72
N TYR A 265 31.63 -11.21 9.86
CA TYR A 265 31.83 -10.28 8.73
C TYR A 265 32.99 -9.33 8.99
N ASP A 266 33.64 -8.92 7.90
CA ASP A 266 34.71 -7.93 7.96
C ASP A 266 34.12 -6.53 8.22
N ARG A 267 34.17 -6.11 9.49
CA ARG A 267 33.69 -4.78 9.90
C ARG A 267 34.49 -3.65 9.26
N GLU A 268 35.78 -3.83 9.00
CA GLU A 268 36.64 -2.81 8.39
C GLU A 268 36.20 -2.52 6.96
N GLN A 269 35.73 -3.52 6.21
CA GLN A 269 35.16 -3.36 4.89
C GLN A 269 33.92 -2.45 4.92
N ILE A 270 33.05 -2.63 5.91
CA ILE A 270 31.85 -1.79 6.05
C ILE A 270 32.23 -0.37 6.47
N VAL A 271 33.18 -0.25 7.40
CA VAL A 271 33.75 1.07 7.79
C VAL A 271 34.37 1.77 6.59
N ALA A 272 35.12 1.05 5.75
CA ALA A 272 35.70 1.61 4.54
C ALA A 272 34.65 2.12 3.56
N LYS A 273 33.56 1.37 3.36
CA LYS A 273 32.42 1.81 2.54
C LYS A 273 31.73 3.05 3.11
N GLN A 274 31.51 3.11 4.42
CA GLN A 274 30.98 4.31 5.07
C GLN A 274 31.95 5.48 4.93
N ALA A 275 33.26 5.26 5.13
CA ALA A 275 34.29 6.29 5.00
C ALA A 275 34.40 6.82 3.55
N ALA A 276 34.18 5.97 2.54
CA ALA A 276 34.17 6.35 1.13
C ALA A 276 33.06 7.37 0.79
N LEU A 277 31.99 7.46 1.59
CA LEU A 277 30.98 8.51 1.47
C LEU A 277 31.52 9.91 1.83
N GLY A 278 32.69 9.99 2.46
CA GLY A 278 33.34 11.26 2.83
C GLY A 278 32.56 12.08 3.86
N LYS A 279 32.82 13.40 3.87
CA LYS A 279 32.09 14.36 4.70
C LYS A 279 30.66 14.57 4.16
N LEU A 280 29.77 15.06 5.01
CA LEU A 280 28.41 15.44 4.57
C LEU A 280 28.49 16.41 3.38
N SER A 281 27.87 16.02 2.29
CA SER A 281 27.76 16.86 1.09
C SER A 281 26.72 17.97 1.29
N VAL A 282 26.80 19.03 0.49
CA VAL A 282 25.80 20.10 0.51
C VAL A 282 24.39 19.55 0.22
N LYS A 283 24.27 18.57 -0.68
CA LYS A 283 22.99 17.92 -0.99
C LYS A 283 22.43 17.17 0.22
N GLU A 284 23.26 16.44 0.96
CA GLU A 284 22.84 15.75 2.18
C GLU A 284 22.37 16.75 3.24
N ILE A 285 23.11 17.84 3.46
CA ILE A 285 22.73 18.87 4.44
C ILE A 285 21.38 19.49 4.07
N ARG A 286 21.19 19.87 2.81
CA ARG A 286 19.92 20.44 2.31
C ARG A 286 18.77 19.44 2.47
N THR A 287 19.00 18.17 2.16
CA THR A 287 18.01 17.12 2.35
C THR A 287 17.63 16.98 3.82
N ILE A 288 18.61 16.97 4.74
CA ILE A 288 18.34 16.92 6.19
C ILE A 288 17.51 18.12 6.63
N VAL A 289 17.88 19.34 6.22
CA VAL A 289 17.13 20.55 6.58
C VAL A 289 15.69 20.46 6.12
N TRP A 290 15.44 20.09 4.86
CA TRP A 290 14.10 19.97 4.32
C TRP A 290 13.29 18.82 4.94
N LEU A 291 13.93 17.70 5.31
CA LEU A 291 13.28 16.62 6.05
C LEU A 291 12.86 17.07 7.47
N VAL A 292 13.72 17.82 8.16
CA VAL A 292 13.37 18.37 9.48
C VAL A 292 12.19 19.34 9.37
N ILE A 293 12.19 20.22 8.35
CA ILE A 293 11.07 21.13 8.07
C ILE A 293 9.80 20.31 7.73
N ALA A 294 9.91 19.29 6.89
CA ALA A 294 8.79 18.43 6.54
C ALA A 294 8.16 17.79 7.78
N ILE A 295 8.97 17.15 8.62
CA ILE A 295 8.50 16.51 9.86
C ILE A 295 7.85 17.53 10.80
N ALA A 296 8.48 18.70 10.99
CA ALA A 296 7.93 19.76 11.84
C ALA A 296 6.55 20.24 11.33
N LEU A 297 6.41 20.39 10.02
CA LEU A 297 5.13 20.78 9.42
C LEU A 297 4.10 19.64 9.51
N TRP A 298 4.47 18.38 9.24
CA TRP A 298 3.55 17.25 9.38
C TRP A 298 3.01 17.10 10.80
N LEU A 299 3.78 17.46 11.82
CA LEU A 299 3.34 17.44 13.23
C LEU A 299 2.33 18.55 13.57
N THR A 300 2.21 19.56 12.72
CA THR A 300 1.41 20.77 13.03
C THR A 300 0.20 20.98 12.13
N VAL A 301 0.18 20.38 10.94
CA VAL A 301 -0.92 20.54 9.98
C VAL A 301 -1.99 19.48 10.13
N SER A 302 -3.22 19.81 9.77
CA SER A 302 -4.31 18.85 9.67
C SER A 302 -4.13 17.92 8.46
N GLY A 303 -4.86 16.78 8.46
CA GLY A 303 -4.84 15.80 7.38
C GLY A 303 -5.09 16.40 5.99
N ASP A 304 -5.95 17.40 5.89
CA ASP A 304 -6.29 18.05 4.61
C ASP A 304 -5.12 18.83 3.98
N TYR A 305 -4.16 19.30 4.79
CA TYR A 305 -3.01 20.08 4.33
C TYR A 305 -1.75 19.23 4.10
N ILE A 306 -1.68 18.01 4.66
CA ILE A 306 -0.45 17.22 4.66
C ILE A 306 0.08 16.93 3.25
N GLY A 307 -0.80 16.70 2.29
CA GLY A 307 -0.44 16.46 0.90
C GLY A 307 0.19 17.69 0.24
N TRP A 308 -0.39 18.85 0.47
CA TRP A 308 0.11 20.11 -0.08
C TRP A 308 1.45 20.51 0.51
N VAL A 309 1.64 20.31 1.82
CA VAL A 309 2.92 20.52 2.49
C VAL A 309 3.98 19.57 1.93
N THR A 310 3.65 18.29 1.79
CA THR A 310 4.57 17.28 1.26
C THR A 310 4.99 17.60 -0.19
N LEU A 311 4.03 18.05 -1.02
CA LEU A 311 4.32 18.51 -2.37
C LEU A 311 5.26 19.74 -2.35
N ALA A 312 4.95 20.74 -1.54
CA ALA A 312 5.75 21.95 -1.46
C ALA A 312 7.21 21.66 -1.06
N ILE A 313 7.43 20.77 -0.09
CA ILE A 313 8.76 20.30 0.32
C ILE A 313 9.45 19.54 -0.82
N GLY A 314 8.75 18.61 -1.47
CA GLY A 314 9.27 17.86 -2.61
C GLY A 314 9.74 18.78 -3.75
N VAL A 315 8.96 19.80 -4.07
CA VAL A 315 9.31 20.81 -5.08
C VAL A 315 10.44 21.73 -4.61
N ALA A 316 10.45 22.14 -3.33
CA ALA A 316 11.51 22.99 -2.77
C ALA A 316 12.89 22.33 -2.90
N LEU A 317 12.99 21.01 -2.81
CA LEU A 317 14.21 20.24 -3.01
C LEU A 317 14.78 20.35 -4.45
N ALA A 318 13.95 20.73 -5.42
CA ALA A 318 14.37 20.99 -6.80
C ALA A 318 14.69 22.47 -7.08
N MET A 319 14.23 23.41 -6.21
CA MET A 319 14.39 24.84 -6.46
C MET A 319 15.85 25.30 -6.34
N PRO A 320 16.30 26.24 -7.20
CA PRO A 320 17.61 26.86 -7.08
C PRO A 320 17.79 27.53 -5.71
N ILE A 321 19.03 27.62 -5.24
CA ILE A 321 19.43 28.29 -4.00
C ILE A 321 19.04 27.52 -2.74
N ILE A 322 17.77 27.13 -2.59
CA ILE A 322 17.24 26.51 -1.37
C ILE A 322 17.25 24.98 -1.40
N GLY A 323 17.18 24.38 -2.59
CA GLY A 323 17.15 22.93 -2.82
C GLY A 323 18.40 22.45 -3.57
N GLU A 324 18.34 22.41 -4.89
CA GLU A 324 19.39 21.89 -5.79
C GLU A 324 19.83 20.44 -5.47
N VAL A 325 18.94 19.68 -4.85
CA VAL A 325 19.14 18.25 -4.60
C VAL A 325 18.61 17.45 -5.79
N LEU A 326 17.37 17.74 -6.20
CA LEU A 326 16.71 17.12 -7.33
C LEU A 326 17.09 17.79 -8.65
N THR A 327 17.06 16.98 -9.71
CA THR A 327 17.30 17.39 -11.09
C THR A 327 16.03 17.20 -11.92
N PRO A 328 15.95 17.72 -13.16
CA PRO A 328 14.81 17.42 -14.05
C PRO A 328 14.58 15.91 -14.27
N ALA A 329 15.64 15.09 -14.21
CA ALA A 329 15.52 13.64 -14.31
C ALA A 329 14.84 12.99 -13.09
N SER A 330 14.80 13.66 -11.95
CA SER A 330 14.16 13.15 -10.73
C SER A 330 12.64 13.00 -10.88
N TRP A 331 12.02 13.65 -11.88
CA TRP A 331 10.63 13.40 -12.26
C TRP A 331 10.36 11.94 -12.65
N ASN A 332 11.37 11.22 -13.15
CA ASN A 332 11.24 9.79 -13.48
C ASN A 332 11.03 8.91 -12.24
N ALA A 333 11.27 9.43 -11.04
CA ALA A 333 10.97 8.74 -9.80
C ALA A 333 9.47 8.77 -9.45
N VAL A 334 8.72 9.72 -9.99
CA VAL A 334 7.27 9.78 -9.82
C VAL A 334 6.62 8.70 -10.69
N ASP A 335 6.15 7.64 -10.05
CA ASP A 335 5.54 6.52 -10.78
C ASP A 335 4.11 6.85 -11.23
N ILE A 336 4.01 7.39 -12.45
CA ILE A 336 2.74 7.73 -13.09
C ILE A 336 1.79 6.52 -13.19
N LYS A 337 2.33 5.30 -13.32
CA LYS A 337 1.52 4.07 -13.42
C LYS A 337 0.78 3.82 -12.11
N SER A 338 1.46 4.02 -10.98
CA SER A 338 0.85 3.93 -9.66
C SER A 338 -0.18 5.05 -9.42
N LEU A 339 0.09 6.27 -9.89
CA LEU A 339 -0.88 7.37 -9.81
C LEU A 339 -2.16 7.07 -10.60
N MET A 340 -2.04 6.53 -11.81
CA MET A 340 -3.21 6.17 -12.64
C MET A 340 -3.99 5.00 -12.03
N PHE A 341 -3.29 4.01 -11.47
CA PHE A 341 -3.95 2.94 -10.73
C PHE A 341 -4.67 3.47 -9.48
N LEU A 342 -4.01 4.33 -8.71
CA LEU A 342 -4.58 4.98 -7.53
C LEU A 342 -5.84 5.79 -7.88
N THR A 343 -5.80 6.54 -8.98
CA THR A 343 -6.97 7.28 -9.50
C THR A 343 -8.17 6.34 -9.70
N ALA A 344 -7.95 5.21 -10.36
CA ALA A 344 -9.00 4.23 -10.61
C ALA A 344 -9.51 3.57 -9.31
N ALA A 345 -8.60 3.20 -8.40
CA ALA A 345 -8.97 2.61 -7.13
C ALA A 345 -9.85 3.56 -6.28
N MET A 346 -9.51 4.85 -6.27
CA MET A 346 -10.33 5.87 -5.60
C MET A 346 -11.66 6.11 -6.31
N ALA A 347 -11.68 6.03 -7.65
CA ALA A 347 -12.91 6.14 -8.42
C ALA A 347 -13.91 5.01 -8.14
N VAL A 348 -13.44 3.80 -7.79
CA VAL A 348 -14.36 2.72 -7.33
C VAL A 348 -15.14 3.18 -6.10
N GLY A 349 -14.48 3.82 -5.14
CA GLY A 349 -15.12 4.35 -3.93
C GLY A 349 -16.06 5.51 -4.22
N SER A 350 -15.54 6.57 -4.86
CA SER A 350 -16.26 7.83 -5.08
C SER A 350 -17.43 7.69 -6.06
N VAL A 351 -17.22 7.02 -7.21
CA VAL A 351 -18.29 6.76 -8.18
C VAL A 351 -19.27 5.72 -7.64
N GLY A 352 -18.77 4.69 -6.94
CA GLY A 352 -19.62 3.68 -6.27
C GLY A 352 -20.53 4.29 -5.21
N GLY A 353 -20.03 5.27 -4.45
CA GLY A 353 -20.84 6.05 -3.52
C GLY A 353 -21.88 6.93 -4.22
N ALA A 354 -21.44 7.70 -5.23
CA ALA A 354 -22.31 8.59 -6.01
C ALA A 354 -23.43 7.87 -6.78
N THR A 355 -23.23 6.60 -7.12
CA THR A 355 -24.19 5.79 -7.87
C THR A 355 -25.02 4.85 -7.01
N GLY A 356 -24.78 4.77 -5.68
CA GLY A 356 -25.43 3.85 -4.75
C GLY A 356 -24.88 2.40 -4.80
N MET A 357 -23.88 2.12 -5.65
CA MET A 357 -23.29 0.79 -5.80
C MET A 357 -22.77 0.23 -4.45
N ASN A 358 -22.05 1.07 -3.69
CA ASN A 358 -21.40 0.63 -2.44
C ASN A 358 -22.45 0.20 -1.39
N ALA A 359 -23.52 0.96 -1.24
CA ALA A 359 -24.61 0.66 -0.34
C ALA A 359 -25.33 -0.64 -0.75
N TRP A 360 -25.55 -0.83 -2.05
CA TRP A 360 -26.17 -2.05 -2.56
C TRP A 360 -25.30 -3.29 -2.34
N ILE A 361 -23.98 -3.18 -2.58
CA ILE A 361 -23.03 -4.28 -2.27
C ILE A 361 -23.10 -4.65 -0.79
N ALA A 362 -23.09 -3.64 0.08
CA ALA A 362 -23.17 -3.85 1.53
C ALA A 362 -24.45 -4.60 1.91
N ASP A 363 -25.59 -4.21 1.36
CA ASP A 363 -26.89 -4.82 1.67
C ASP A 363 -27.02 -6.28 1.17
N VAL A 364 -26.49 -6.57 -0.02
CA VAL A 364 -26.64 -7.91 -0.65
C VAL A 364 -25.60 -8.91 -0.18
N VAL A 365 -24.36 -8.45 0.07
CA VAL A 365 -23.21 -9.35 0.26
C VAL A 365 -22.86 -9.52 1.74
N LEU A 366 -23.07 -8.48 2.56
CA LEU A 366 -22.68 -8.50 3.96
C LEU A 366 -23.81 -8.97 4.87
N PRO A 367 -23.51 -9.39 6.11
CA PRO A 367 -24.56 -9.80 7.06
C PRO A 367 -25.60 -8.69 7.28
N SER A 368 -26.84 -9.07 7.55
CA SER A 368 -27.97 -8.14 7.73
C SER A 368 -27.87 -7.26 8.98
N SER A 369 -26.96 -7.55 9.90
CA SER A 369 -26.73 -6.76 11.11
C SER A 369 -25.24 -6.61 11.42
N VAL A 370 -24.87 -5.40 11.82
CA VAL A 370 -23.51 -5.10 12.32
C VAL A 370 -23.36 -5.74 13.70
N PRO A 371 -22.30 -6.52 13.97
CA PRO A 371 -22.03 -7.02 15.30
C PRO A 371 -21.82 -5.89 16.31
N GLU A 372 -22.55 -5.89 17.42
CA GLU A 372 -22.36 -4.91 18.50
C GLU A 372 -21.03 -5.07 19.21
N ASN A 373 -20.50 -6.29 19.26
CA ASN A 373 -19.21 -6.57 19.85
C ASN A 373 -18.09 -6.14 18.89
N ILE A 374 -17.29 -5.16 19.28
CA ILE A 374 -16.20 -4.57 18.48
C ILE A 374 -15.17 -5.60 18.02
N PHE A 375 -14.85 -6.59 18.84
CA PHE A 375 -13.90 -7.66 18.48
C PHE A 375 -14.49 -8.58 17.42
N LEU A 376 -15.76 -8.94 17.55
CA LEU A 376 -16.45 -9.77 16.56
C LEU A 376 -16.57 -9.02 15.23
N PHE A 377 -16.89 -7.73 15.26
CA PHE A 377 -16.91 -6.87 14.09
C PHE A 377 -15.54 -6.86 13.39
N ALA A 378 -14.49 -6.58 14.14
CA ALA A 378 -13.13 -6.50 13.60
C ALA A 378 -12.67 -7.84 12.99
N LEU A 379 -12.97 -8.97 13.67
CA LEU A 379 -12.66 -10.32 13.13
C LEU A 379 -13.46 -10.63 11.86
N LEU A 380 -14.73 -10.24 11.79
CA LEU A 380 -15.58 -10.43 10.61
C LEU A 380 -14.99 -9.65 9.42
N VAL A 381 -14.70 -8.35 9.61
CA VAL A 381 -14.12 -7.49 8.57
C VAL A 381 -12.77 -8.04 8.11
N ALA A 382 -11.91 -8.44 9.05
CA ALA A 382 -10.62 -9.03 8.74
C ALA A 382 -10.75 -10.33 7.93
N ALA A 383 -11.59 -11.26 8.38
CA ALA A 383 -11.76 -12.55 7.72
C ALA A 383 -12.28 -12.39 6.28
N LEU A 384 -13.32 -11.57 6.08
CA LEU A 384 -13.88 -11.33 4.75
C LEU A 384 -12.88 -10.60 3.84
N SER A 385 -12.17 -9.59 4.35
CA SER A 385 -11.14 -8.88 3.60
C SER A 385 -10.00 -9.81 3.17
N MET A 386 -9.54 -10.68 4.05
CA MET A 386 -8.50 -11.67 3.75
C MET A 386 -8.96 -12.70 2.72
N ILE A 387 -10.20 -13.19 2.82
CA ILE A 387 -10.78 -14.11 1.82
C ILE A 387 -10.78 -13.43 0.44
N ILE A 388 -11.29 -12.21 0.34
CA ILE A 388 -11.32 -11.46 -0.92
C ILE A 388 -9.88 -11.23 -1.44
N HIS A 389 -8.95 -10.90 -0.55
CA HIS A 389 -7.55 -10.68 -0.89
C HIS A 389 -6.87 -11.91 -1.50
N MET A 390 -7.21 -13.11 -1.04
CA MET A 390 -6.68 -14.35 -1.61
C MET A 390 -7.02 -14.53 -3.10
N PHE A 391 -8.17 -14.01 -3.53
CA PHE A 391 -8.58 -14.09 -4.95
C PHE A 391 -8.09 -12.92 -5.79
N MET A 392 -8.07 -11.71 -5.23
CA MET A 392 -7.72 -10.49 -5.96
C MET A 392 -6.20 -10.24 -6.06
N GLY A 393 -5.42 -10.70 -5.09
CA GLY A 393 -3.97 -10.63 -5.10
C GLY A 393 -3.36 -9.22 -5.17
N SER A 394 -4.12 -8.18 -4.85
CA SER A 394 -3.66 -6.79 -4.88
C SER A 394 -4.26 -6.01 -3.71
N VAL A 395 -3.43 -5.55 -2.79
CA VAL A 395 -3.84 -4.73 -1.64
C VAL A 395 -4.68 -3.54 -2.08
N MET A 396 -4.23 -2.77 -3.07
CA MET A 396 -4.96 -1.60 -3.56
C MET A 396 -6.33 -1.93 -4.14
N ALA A 397 -6.43 -3.01 -4.93
CA ALA A 397 -7.70 -3.42 -5.52
C ALA A 397 -8.70 -3.86 -4.45
N VAL A 398 -8.23 -4.58 -3.42
CA VAL A 398 -9.07 -5.00 -2.29
C VAL A 398 -9.51 -3.79 -1.47
N LEU A 399 -8.61 -2.82 -1.20
CA LEU A 399 -8.99 -1.58 -0.52
C LEU A 399 -10.11 -0.86 -1.29
N GLY A 400 -9.98 -0.73 -2.61
CA GLY A 400 -10.96 -0.04 -3.45
C GLY A 400 -12.36 -0.66 -3.41
N VAL A 401 -12.48 -1.96 -3.16
CA VAL A 401 -13.76 -2.66 -3.08
C VAL A 401 -14.23 -2.79 -1.63
N CYS A 402 -13.36 -3.30 -0.75
CA CYS A 402 -13.74 -3.66 0.61
C CYS A 402 -13.98 -2.44 1.50
N VAL A 403 -13.13 -1.41 1.43
CA VAL A 403 -13.25 -0.27 2.34
C VAL A 403 -14.59 0.46 2.16
N PRO A 404 -14.99 0.89 0.95
CA PRO A 404 -16.27 1.54 0.77
C PRO A 404 -17.47 0.64 1.13
N ALA A 405 -17.42 -0.67 0.83
CA ALA A 405 -18.47 -1.59 1.15
C ALA A 405 -18.62 -1.80 2.67
N PHE A 406 -17.50 -2.01 3.39
CA PHE A 406 -17.55 -2.18 4.85
C PHE A 406 -17.88 -0.89 5.60
N ILE A 407 -17.48 0.28 5.09
CA ILE A 407 -17.92 1.57 5.64
C ILE A 407 -19.45 1.71 5.49
N SER A 408 -19.98 1.38 4.32
CA SER A 408 -21.44 1.39 4.09
C SER A 408 -22.15 0.38 4.99
N PHE A 409 -21.59 -0.80 5.21
CA PHE A 409 -22.12 -1.80 6.15
C PHE A 409 -22.14 -1.29 7.59
N ALA A 410 -21.08 -0.62 8.04
CA ALA A 410 -20.97 -0.06 9.39
C ALA A 410 -21.79 1.23 9.58
N ALA A 411 -22.40 1.75 8.52
CA ALA A 411 -23.18 2.99 8.59
C ALA A 411 -24.31 2.88 9.64
N GLY A 412 -24.38 3.88 10.53
CA GLY A 412 -25.34 3.88 11.63
C GLY A 412 -24.91 3.11 12.89
N SER A 413 -23.76 2.42 12.87
CA SER A 413 -23.14 1.84 14.06
C SER A 413 -22.24 2.85 14.79
N SER A 414 -21.66 2.44 15.93
CA SER A 414 -20.68 3.24 16.67
C SER A 414 -19.28 3.24 16.02
N VAL A 415 -19.04 2.40 15.01
CA VAL A 415 -17.73 2.22 14.39
C VAL A 415 -17.46 3.33 13.38
N SER A 416 -16.39 4.08 13.57
CA SER A 416 -16.03 5.17 12.67
C SER A 416 -15.55 4.66 11.30
N PRO A 417 -15.78 5.43 10.20
CA PRO A 417 -15.26 5.09 8.87
C PRO A 417 -13.74 4.84 8.86
N LEU A 418 -12.99 5.60 9.67
CA LEU A 418 -11.53 5.43 9.77
C LEU A 418 -11.17 4.08 10.38
N ALA A 419 -11.84 3.66 11.46
CA ALA A 419 -11.57 2.35 12.08
C ALA A 419 -11.83 1.21 11.10
N VAL A 420 -12.94 1.26 10.37
CA VAL A 420 -13.26 0.28 9.31
C VAL A 420 -12.16 0.22 8.27
N ALA A 421 -11.76 1.38 7.74
CA ALA A 421 -10.73 1.47 6.70
C ALA A 421 -9.37 0.94 7.18
N LEU A 422 -8.98 1.25 8.42
CA LEU A 422 -7.73 0.78 9.01
C LEU A 422 -7.75 -0.73 9.26
N ILE A 423 -8.85 -1.30 9.79
CA ILE A 423 -8.98 -2.75 10.00
C ILE A 423 -8.89 -3.52 8.67
N VAL A 424 -9.58 -3.05 7.63
CA VAL A 424 -9.44 -3.65 6.28
C VAL A 424 -7.99 -3.57 5.82
N PHE A 425 -7.38 -2.40 5.93
CA PHE A 425 -6.00 -2.17 5.49
C PHE A 425 -5.00 -3.05 6.24
N THR A 426 -5.05 -3.09 7.55
CA THR A 426 -4.20 -3.95 8.38
C THR A 426 -4.36 -5.41 7.97
N SER A 427 -5.61 -5.86 7.81
CA SER A 427 -5.91 -7.26 7.49
C SER A 427 -5.30 -7.74 6.18
N ILE A 428 -5.17 -6.87 5.19
CA ILE A 428 -4.68 -7.25 3.86
C ILE A 428 -3.23 -6.84 3.59
N ASN A 429 -2.72 -5.78 4.21
CA ASN A 429 -1.36 -5.32 3.93
C ASN A 429 -0.28 -6.16 4.64
N ILE A 430 -0.58 -6.66 5.84
CA ILE A 430 0.31 -7.60 6.54
C ILE A 430 0.01 -9.08 6.23
N HIS A 431 -1.04 -9.36 5.47
CA HIS A 431 -1.42 -10.69 5.01
C HIS A 431 -0.92 -10.98 3.60
N TYR A 432 -0.10 -12.00 3.46
CA TYR A 432 0.30 -12.56 2.16
C TYR A 432 0.67 -14.04 2.33
N ILE A 433 0.33 -14.86 1.34
CA ILE A 433 0.79 -16.27 1.25
C ILE A 433 1.69 -16.43 0.04
N LEU A 434 1.36 -15.75 -1.06
CA LEU A 434 2.16 -15.72 -2.27
C LEU A 434 2.67 -14.30 -2.53
N PRO A 435 3.80 -14.12 -3.22
CA PRO A 435 4.39 -12.80 -3.44
C PRO A 435 3.44 -11.80 -4.08
N PHE A 436 2.57 -12.24 -5.00
CA PHE A 436 1.65 -11.35 -5.70
C PHE A 436 0.52 -10.79 -4.82
N HIS A 437 0.32 -11.31 -3.60
CA HIS A 437 -0.64 -10.73 -2.65
C HIS A 437 -0.17 -9.38 -2.11
N ASN A 438 1.14 -9.18 -1.99
CA ASN A 438 1.69 -7.92 -1.53
C ASN A 438 2.80 -7.45 -2.46
N LEU A 439 2.64 -6.25 -3.02
CA LEU A 439 3.57 -5.71 -4.01
C LEU A 439 4.99 -5.54 -3.45
N GLN A 440 5.14 -5.25 -2.14
CA GLN A 440 6.46 -5.15 -1.51
C GLN A 440 7.18 -6.49 -1.54
N ILE A 441 6.46 -7.59 -1.28
CA ILE A 441 7.01 -8.94 -1.36
C ILE A 441 7.30 -9.33 -2.82
N LEU A 442 6.43 -8.96 -3.76
CA LEU A 442 6.60 -9.29 -5.18
C LEU A 442 7.84 -8.65 -5.81
N ILE A 443 8.09 -7.38 -5.54
CA ILE A 443 9.23 -6.67 -6.15
C ILE A 443 10.58 -7.12 -5.62
N GLY A 444 10.62 -7.71 -4.43
CA GLY A 444 11.84 -8.28 -3.86
C GLY A 444 12.11 -9.74 -4.28
N GLU A 445 11.15 -10.40 -4.95
CA GLU A 445 11.32 -11.78 -5.43
C GLU A 445 12.34 -11.86 -6.58
N GLY A 446 13.16 -12.90 -6.55
CA GLY A 446 14.12 -13.18 -7.62
C GLY A 446 15.55 -12.76 -7.31
N LYS A 447 16.49 -13.32 -8.10
CA LYS A 447 17.95 -13.19 -7.87
C LYS A 447 18.48 -11.77 -8.05
N ASP A 448 17.82 -10.99 -8.91
CA ASP A 448 18.23 -9.60 -9.19
C ASP A 448 17.67 -8.59 -8.17
N ALA A 449 16.92 -9.05 -7.16
CA ALA A 449 16.35 -8.27 -6.10
C ALA A 449 16.72 -8.86 -4.73
N GLY A 450 15.76 -9.35 -3.94
CA GLY A 450 16.00 -9.88 -2.60
C GLY A 450 16.57 -11.31 -2.55
N GLY A 451 16.68 -12.01 -3.69
CA GLY A 451 17.24 -13.34 -3.78
C GLY A 451 16.34 -14.46 -3.26
N TYR A 452 15.12 -14.18 -2.87
CA TYR A 452 14.15 -15.17 -2.39
C TYR A 452 13.12 -15.57 -3.46
N THR A 453 12.31 -16.55 -3.11
CA THR A 453 11.28 -17.14 -3.97
C THR A 453 9.92 -17.14 -3.25
N SER A 454 8.87 -17.56 -3.94
CA SER A 454 7.54 -17.78 -3.35
C SER A 454 7.55 -18.70 -2.12
N LYS A 455 8.57 -19.56 -1.97
CA LYS A 455 8.70 -20.49 -0.84
C LYS A 455 8.90 -19.73 0.48
N GLU A 456 9.75 -18.71 0.48
CA GLU A 456 10.00 -17.87 1.65
C GLU A 456 8.75 -17.07 2.00
N ALA A 457 8.03 -16.52 1.01
CA ALA A 457 6.77 -15.83 1.20
C ALA A 457 5.71 -16.73 1.85
N MET A 458 5.53 -17.96 1.34
CA MET A 458 4.59 -18.93 1.92
C MET A 458 4.98 -19.33 3.35
N ARG A 459 6.27 -19.56 3.60
CA ARG A 459 6.78 -19.96 4.91
C ARG A 459 6.49 -18.91 5.99
N MET A 460 6.55 -17.64 5.67
CA MET A 460 6.16 -16.54 6.57
C MET A 460 4.65 -16.30 6.55
N GLY A 461 4.03 -16.26 5.39
CA GLY A 461 2.66 -15.82 5.20
C GLY A 461 1.62 -16.72 5.87
N ILE A 462 1.86 -18.05 5.90
CA ILE A 462 0.96 -18.99 6.58
C ILE A 462 0.83 -18.66 8.08
N PRO A 463 1.90 -18.56 8.89
CA PRO A 463 1.76 -18.15 10.29
C PRO A 463 1.32 -16.68 10.45
N LEU A 464 1.65 -15.77 9.51
CA LEU A 464 1.16 -14.40 9.55
C LEU A 464 -0.36 -14.31 9.43
N THR A 465 -1.02 -15.26 8.77
CA THR A 465 -2.48 -15.33 8.74
C THR A 465 -3.11 -15.34 10.14
N ALA A 466 -2.51 -16.08 11.08
CA ALA A 466 -2.95 -16.06 12.48
C ALA A 466 -2.56 -14.75 13.19
N VAL A 467 -1.38 -14.22 12.89
CA VAL A 467 -0.91 -12.94 13.46
C VAL A 467 -1.85 -11.79 13.09
N VAL A 468 -2.40 -11.77 11.87
CA VAL A 468 -3.38 -10.74 11.45
C VAL A 468 -4.55 -10.66 12.43
N PHE A 469 -5.16 -11.78 12.80
CA PHE A 469 -6.27 -11.79 13.76
C PHE A 469 -5.85 -11.25 15.13
N VAL A 470 -4.64 -11.58 15.60
CA VAL A 470 -4.12 -11.02 16.86
C VAL A 470 -3.95 -9.50 16.74
N VAL A 471 -3.36 -9.02 15.65
CA VAL A 471 -3.14 -7.58 15.43
C VAL A 471 -4.47 -6.84 15.35
N VAL A 472 -5.46 -7.38 14.63
CA VAL A 472 -6.79 -6.77 14.48
C VAL A 472 -7.56 -6.73 15.81
N LEU A 473 -7.40 -7.71 16.68
CA LEU A 473 -7.98 -7.66 18.04
C LEU A 473 -7.32 -6.57 18.89
N VAL A 474 -6.00 -6.42 18.80
CA VAL A 474 -5.27 -5.32 19.45
C VAL A 474 -5.71 -3.98 18.87
N GLU A 475 -5.89 -3.90 17.56
CA GLU A 475 -6.35 -2.72 16.84
C GLU A 475 -7.76 -2.29 17.30
N ALA A 476 -8.70 -3.24 17.39
CA ALA A 476 -10.05 -2.98 17.89
C ALA A 476 -10.04 -2.46 19.34
N ALA A 477 -9.28 -3.10 20.22
CA ALA A 477 -9.13 -2.64 21.61
C ALA A 477 -8.48 -1.24 21.69
N TRP A 478 -7.48 -1.00 20.85
CA TRP A 478 -6.77 0.28 20.80
C TRP A 478 -7.67 1.40 20.24
N PHE A 479 -8.41 1.14 19.18
CA PHE A 479 -9.36 2.09 18.60
C PHE A 479 -10.51 2.42 19.53
N HIS A 480 -10.97 1.45 20.31
CA HIS A 480 -11.99 1.69 21.33
C HIS A 480 -11.53 2.71 22.38
N LEU A 481 -10.25 2.70 22.78
CA LEU A 481 -9.70 3.69 23.73
C LEU A 481 -9.72 5.12 23.18
N PHE A 482 -9.72 5.28 21.85
CA PHE A 482 -9.80 6.59 21.18
C PHE A 482 -11.21 6.96 20.72
N GLY A 483 -12.22 6.13 21.03
CA GLY A 483 -13.60 6.39 20.65
C GLY A 483 -13.87 6.24 19.14
N LEU A 484 -13.05 5.45 18.43
CA LEU A 484 -13.27 5.14 17.01
C LEU A 484 -14.19 3.92 16.82
N MET A 485 -14.41 3.13 17.89
CA MET A 485 -15.25 1.92 17.92
C MET A 485 -16.06 1.87 19.22
#